data_93789fb86261ffecb09f40cfd74d75dd
#
_entry.id   93789fb86261ffecb09f40cfd74d75dd
#
_cell.length_a   1.000
_cell.length_b   1.000
_cell.length_c   1.000
_cell.angle_alpha   90.00
_cell.angle_beta   90.00
_cell.angle_gamma   90.00
#
_symmetry.space_group_name_H-M   'P 1'
#
loop_
_entity.id
_entity.type
_entity.pdbx_description
1 polymer ?
#
loop_
_entity_poly.entity_id
_entity_poly.type
_entity_poly.pdbx_seq_one_letter_code
_entity_poly.pdbx_strand_id
1 'polypeptide(L)'
;MIENPVRLGGLAAFLAGMLLIVSDLLQLYIRLVDPGAFRSILSVDGLLSVLLAILVQLGLVGLYAPQARILGVLGVVGFVVATIGVRLTMGSSFVFAFIKPIVGPWDPEFFEEPVASMARFALTFVLGWVLLGVAMFKAGVYSRTASALLILGALILLLPLPLSSVIFAVVLAWLGYALFTGRDDIQTAYR
;
A
#
# COMPACT_ATOMS: atom_id res chain seq x y z
N MET A 1 -3.40 8.90 25.83
CA MET A 1 -4.26 7.87 25.22
C MET A 1 -4.57 8.29 23.79
N ILE A 2 -4.49 7.38 22.82
CA ILE A 2 -4.79 7.68 21.41
C ILE A 2 -6.32 7.60 21.28
N GLU A 3 -6.97 8.74 21.55
CA GLU A 3 -8.45 8.78 21.67
C GLU A 3 -9.18 8.95 20.32
N ASN A 4 -8.44 9.08 19.22
CA ASN A 4 -9.07 9.34 17.92
C ASN A 4 -8.67 8.26 16.89
N PRO A 5 -9.62 7.44 16.39
CA PRO A 5 -9.34 6.39 15.38
C PRO A 5 -8.72 6.95 14.08
N VAL A 6 -8.97 8.21 13.76
CA VAL A 6 -8.36 8.89 12.60
C VAL A 6 -6.85 9.04 12.78
N ARG A 7 -6.41 9.42 13.98
CA ARG A 7 -4.97 9.54 14.29
C ARG A 7 -4.28 8.17 14.25
N LEU A 8 -4.93 7.13 14.75
CA LEU A 8 -4.43 5.75 14.63
C LEU A 8 -4.26 5.34 13.17
N GLY A 9 -5.26 5.61 12.33
CA GLY A 9 -5.16 5.37 10.89
C GLY A 9 -4.05 6.18 10.23
N GLY A 10 -3.89 7.46 10.64
CA GLY A 10 -2.78 8.31 10.19
C GLY A 10 -1.42 7.73 10.56
N LEU A 11 -1.25 7.31 11.82
CA LEU A 11 -0.01 6.65 12.27
C LEU A 11 0.25 5.35 11.49
N ALA A 12 -0.78 4.54 11.25
CA ALA A 12 -0.67 3.31 10.47
C ALA A 12 -0.25 3.59 9.02
N ALA A 13 -0.82 4.60 8.37
CA ALA A 13 -0.42 5.02 7.02
C ALA A 13 1.03 5.54 6.98
N PHE A 14 1.44 6.31 7.98
CA PHE A 14 2.82 6.78 8.10
C PHE A 14 3.80 5.61 8.24
N LEU A 15 3.53 4.68 9.17
CA LEU A 15 4.36 3.50 9.38
C LEU A 15 4.37 2.59 8.16
N ALA A 16 3.23 2.43 7.46
CA ALA A 16 3.15 1.68 6.22
C ALA A 16 4.07 2.25 5.13
N GLY A 17 4.04 3.58 4.94
CA GLY A 17 4.92 4.24 3.98
C GLY A 17 6.39 4.06 4.32
N MET A 18 6.76 4.24 5.60
CA MET A 18 8.15 4.01 6.06
C MET A 18 8.60 2.57 5.86
N LEU A 19 7.74 1.59 6.22
CA LEU A 19 8.06 0.18 6.07
C LEU A 19 8.20 -0.23 4.61
N LEU A 20 7.39 0.35 3.71
CA LEU A 20 7.48 0.12 2.28
C LEU A 20 8.82 0.60 1.71
N ILE A 21 9.30 1.77 2.14
CA ILE A 21 10.62 2.27 1.75
C ILE A 21 11.73 1.32 2.25
N VAL A 22 11.63 0.86 3.50
CA VAL A 22 12.61 -0.09 4.06
C VAL A 22 12.61 -1.41 3.27
N SER A 23 11.44 -1.93 2.93
CA SER A 23 11.30 -3.16 2.12
C SER A 23 11.93 -2.98 0.73
N ASP A 24 11.68 -1.86 0.05
CA ASP A 24 12.28 -1.55 -1.26
C ASP A 24 13.81 -1.47 -1.19
N LEU A 25 14.34 -0.80 -0.17
CA LEU A 25 15.79 -0.69 0.03
C LEU A 25 16.41 -2.06 0.34
N LEU A 26 15.74 -2.89 1.14
CA LEU A 26 16.20 -4.25 1.41
C LEU A 26 16.23 -5.10 0.14
N GLN A 27 15.18 -5.05 -0.68
CA GLN A 27 15.14 -5.76 -1.95
C GLN A 27 16.22 -5.27 -2.92
N LEU A 28 16.46 -3.96 -2.96
CA LEU A 28 17.53 -3.39 -3.78
C LEU A 28 18.92 -3.87 -3.31
N TYR A 29 19.17 -3.88 -1.99
CA TYR A 29 20.39 -4.39 -1.40
C TYR A 29 20.63 -5.85 -1.78
N ILE A 30 19.63 -6.72 -1.64
CA ILE A 30 19.72 -8.14 -2.01
C ILE A 30 20.09 -8.30 -3.49
N ARG A 31 19.46 -7.53 -4.37
CA ARG A 31 19.72 -7.62 -5.81
C ARG A 31 21.13 -7.19 -6.20
N LEU A 32 21.70 -6.20 -5.50
CA LEU A 32 22.98 -5.59 -5.89
C LEU A 32 24.18 -6.20 -5.16
N VAL A 33 24.01 -6.62 -3.90
CA VAL A 33 25.15 -6.96 -3.03
C VAL A 33 25.23 -8.46 -2.76
N ASP A 34 24.11 -9.11 -2.45
CA ASP A 34 24.09 -10.53 -2.10
C ASP A 34 22.87 -11.26 -2.64
N PRO A 35 22.90 -11.66 -3.92
CA PRO A 35 21.82 -12.46 -4.51
C PRO A 35 21.61 -13.81 -3.81
N GLY A 36 22.61 -14.33 -3.09
CA GLY A 36 22.53 -15.60 -2.35
C GLY A 36 21.73 -15.50 -1.06
N ALA A 37 21.67 -14.31 -0.44
CA ALA A 37 20.89 -14.05 0.76
C ALA A 37 19.36 -14.10 0.52
N PHE A 38 18.91 -14.16 -0.74
CA PHE A 38 17.50 -14.17 -1.11
C PHE A 38 16.67 -15.23 -0.36
N ARG A 39 17.22 -16.45 -0.18
CA ARG A 39 16.51 -17.54 0.52
C ARG A 39 16.30 -17.29 2.02
N SER A 40 17.29 -16.73 2.69
CA SER A 40 17.22 -16.46 4.13
C SER A 40 16.32 -15.27 4.45
N ILE A 41 16.19 -14.33 3.52
CA ILE A 41 15.42 -13.09 3.70
C ILE A 41 13.95 -13.27 3.26
N LEU A 42 13.63 -14.29 2.46
CA LEU A 42 12.29 -14.56 1.96
C LEU A 42 11.23 -14.65 3.10
N SER A 43 11.56 -15.30 4.20
CA SER A 43 10.65 -15.41 5.35
C SER A 43 10.47 -14.07 6.07
N VAL A 44 11.54 -13.28 6.17
CA VAL A 44 11.50 -11.94 6.77
C VAL A 44 10.70 -10.99 5.90
N ASP A 45 10.94 -11.00 4.58
CA ASP A 45 10.19 -10.18 3.61
C ASP A 45 8.70 -10.54 3.61
N GLY A 46 8.36 -11.81 3.75
CA GLY A 46 6.99 -12.26 3.89
C GLY A 46 6.29 -11.74 5.16
N LEU A 47 6.97 -11.78 6.30
CA LEU A 47 6.44 -11.21 7.54
C LEU A 47 6.28 -9.69 7.43
N LEU A 48 7.27 -9.01 6.86
CA LEU A 48 7.20 -7.57 6.61
C LEU A 48 6.04 -7.23 5.66
N SER A 49 5.80 -8.03 4.62
CA SER A 49 4.70 -7.83 3.68
C SER A 49 3.33 -8.01 4.34
N VAL A 50 3.18 -8.98 5.24
CA VAL A 50 1.94 -9.16 6.03
C VAL A 50 1.71 -7.97 6.95
N LEU A 51 2.73 -7.55 7.70
CA LEU A 51 2.65 -6.38 8.57
C LEU A 51 2.33 -5.11 7.76
N LEU A 52 3.00 -4.92 6.62
CA LEU A 52 2.77 -3.82 5.71
C LEU A 52 1.31 -3.79 5.24
N ALA A 53 0.76 -4.93 4.82
CA ALA A 53 -0.63 -5.01 4.37
C ALA A 53 -1.63 -4.64 5.47
N ILE A 54 -1.38 -5.05 6.71
CA ILE A 54 -2.19 -4.66 7.88
C ILE A 54 -2.11 -3.13 8.08
N LEU A 55 -0.92 -2.56 8.05
CA LEU A 55 -0.71 -1.13 8.24
C LEU A 55 -1.34 -0.32 7.10
N VAL A 56 -1.19 -0.76 5.84
CA VAL A 56 -1.83 -0.13 4.68
C VAL A 56 -3.34 -0.18 4.80
N GLN A 57 -3.91 -1.32 5.25
CA GLN A 57 -5.36 -1.44 5.45
C GLN A 57 -5.88 -0.50 6.53
N LEU A 58 -5.18 -0.40 7.67
CA LEU A 58 -5.54 0.54 8.74
C LEU A 58 -5.38 1.99 8.29
N GLY A 59 -4.31 2.29 7.54
CA GLY A 59 -4.07 3.59 6.94
C GLY A 59 -5.15 3.98 5.94
N LEU A 60 -5.56 3.04 5.08
CA LEU A 60 -6.64 3.23 4.11
C LEU A 60 -7.96 3.58 4.81
N VAL A 61 -8.30 2.88 5.90
CA VAL A 61 -9.47 3.20 6.72
C VAL A 61 -9.34 4.61 7.33
N GLY A 62 -8.18 4.94 7.87
CA GLY A 62 -7.92 6.26 8.46
C GLY A 62 -8.01 7.41 7.44
N LEU A 63 -7.54 7.17 6.22
CA LEU A 63 -7.65 8.14 5.13
C LEU A 63 -9.08 8.30 4.62
N TYR A 64 -9.85 7.22 4.57
CA TYR A 64 -11.19 7.22 4.01
C TYR A 64 -12.29 7.63 5.00
N ALA A 65 -12.28 7.07 6.22
CA ALA A 65 -13.39 7.17 7.16
C ALA A 65 -13.82 8.62 7.50
N PRO A 66 -12.89 9.57 7.74
CA PRO A 66 -13.26 10.95 8.05
C PRO A 66 -14.00 11.65 6.92
N GLN A 67 -13.82 11.17 5.69
CA GLN A 67 -14.23 11.85 4.46
C GLN A 67 -15.27 11.05 3.66
N ALA A 68 -15.71 9.91 4.18
CA ALA A 68 -16.59 8.99 3.47
C ALA A 68 -17.85 9.66 2.88
N ARG A 69 -18.41 10.66 3.58
CA ARG A 69 -19.59 11.40 3.12
C ARG A 69 -19.33 12.32 1.94
N ILE A 70 -18.12 12.87 1.86
CA ILE A 70 -17.73 13.88 0.86
C ILE A 70 -17.21 13.22 -0.42
N LEU A 71 -16.53 12.08 -0.27
CA LEU A 71 -15.96 11.33 -1.40
C LEU A 71 -17.01 10.68 -2.31
N GLY A 72 -18.26 10.59 -1.85
CA GLY A 72 -19.38 10.05 -2.63
C GLY A 72 -19.18 8.61 -3.09
N VAL A 73 -19.94 8.20 -4.09
CA VAL A 73 -19.93 6.82 -4.62
C VAL A 73 -18.54 6.41 -5.14
N LEU A 74 -17.83 7.32 -5.81
CA LEU A 74 -16.50 7.04 -6.34
C LEU A 74 -15.50 6.71 -5.22
N GLY A 75 -15.57 7.43 -4.10
CA GLY A 75 -14.76 7.16 -2.93
C GLY A 75 -15.07 5.81 -2.30
N VAL A 76 -16.36 5.43 -2.20
CA VAL A 76 -16.77 4.11 -1.71
C VAL A 76 -16.21 2.99 -2.60
N VAL A 77 -16.40 3.11 -3.91
CA VAL A 77 -15.91 2.12 -4.88
C VAL A 77 -14.38 2.01 -4.80
N GLY A 78 -13.67 3.15 -4.81
CA GLY A 78 -12.22 3.19 -4.66
C GLY A 78 -11.74 2.52 -3.38
N PHE A 79 -12.38 2.83 -2.25
CA PHE A 79 -12.07 2.22 -0.95
C PHE A 79 -12.29 0.70 -0.95
N VAL A 80 -13.41 0.22 -1.48
CA VAL A 80 -13.72 -1.22 -1.54
C VAL A 80 -12.70 -1.94 -2.43
N VAL A 81 -12.44 -1.41 -3.63
CA VAL A 81 -11.49 -2.01 -4.58
C VAL A 81 -10.07 -2.00 -4.01
N ALA A 82 -9.63 -0.90 -3.38
CA ALA A 82 -8.34 -0.82 -2.70
C ALA A 82 -8.24 -1.85 -1.56
N THR A 83 -9.29 -1.99 -0.74
CA THR A 83 -9.35 -2.98 0.34
C THR A 83 -9.21 -4.41 -0.21
N ILE A 84 -9.90 -4.74 -1.29
CA ILE A 84 -9.77 -6.04 -1.95
C ILE A 84 -8.34 -6.22 -2.47
N GLY A 85 -7.79 -5.22 -3.14
CA GLY A 85 -6.42 -5.26 -3.66
C GLY A 85 -5.37 -5.49 -2.57
N VAL A 86 -5.46 -4.78 -1.44
CA VAL A 86 -4.57 -4.99 -0.28
C VAL A 86 -4.64 -6.43 0.23
N ARG A 87 -5.84 -6.99 0.37
CA ARG A 87 -6.04 -8.37 0.86
C ARG A 87 -5.52 -9.43 -0.11
N LEU A 88 -5.72 -9.21 -1.41
CA LEU A 88 -5.21 -10.10 -2.44
C LEU A 88 -3.68 -10.08 -2.47
N THR A 89 -3.07 -8.90 -2.38
CA THR A 89 -1.61 -8.76 -2.29
C THR A 89 -1.06 -9.41 -1.02
N MET A 90 -1.73 -9.23 0.13
CA MET A 90 -1.36 -9.90 1.37
C MET A 90 -1.42 -11.42 1.24
N GLY A 91 -2.49 -11.96 0.66
CA GLY A 91 -2.66 -13.39 0.44
C GLY A 91 -1.56 -13.97 -0.43
N SER A 92 -1.22 -13.30 -1.54
CA SER A 92 -0.13 -13.72 -2.41
C SER A 92 1.23 -13.69 -1.69
N SER A 93 1.53 -12.62 -0.96
CA SER A 93 2.77 -12.52 -0.17
C SER A 93 2.87 -13.64 0.87
N PHE A 94 1.76 -13.97 1.54
CA PHE A 94 1.70 -15.08 2.49
C PHE A 94 2.00 -16.42 1.81
N VAL A 95 1.41 -16.69 0.65
CA VAL A 95 1.65 -17.94 -0.10
C VAL A 95 3.13 -18.03 -0.50
N PHE A 96 3.72 -16.95 -1.00
CA PHE A 96 5.14 -16.95 -1.38
C PHE A 96 6.09 -17.10 -0.20
N ALA A 97 5.79 -16.48 0.93
CA ALA A 97 6.65 -16.51 2.11
C ALA A 97 6.60 -17.85 2.86
N PHE A 98 5.42 -18.43 3.00
CA PHE A 98 5.21 -19.54 3.91
C PHE A 98 4.89 -20.86 3.20
N ILE A 99 4.15 -20.83 2.08
CA ILE A 99 3.72 -22.04 1.39
C ILE A 99 4.76 -22.48 0.35
N LYS A 100 5.29 -21.56 -0.42
CA LYS A 100 6.29 -21.87 -1.46
C LYS A 100 7.52 -22.62 -0.95
N PRO A 101 8.13 -22.27 0.21
CA PRO A 101 9.26 -23.01 0.74
C PRO A 101 8.94 -24.47 1.07
N ILE A 102 7.67 -24.78 1.39
CA ILE A 102 7.22 -26.10 1.79
C ILE A 102 6.83 -26.93 0.57
N VAL A 103 6.03 -26.36 -0.33
CA VAL A 103 5.44 -27.08 -1.48
C VAL A 103 6.29 -27.02 -2.74
N GLY A 104 6.98 -25.88 -2.97
CA GLY A 104 7.75 -25.65 -4.17
C GLY A 104 8.83 -26.67 -4.50
N PRO A 105 9.51 -27.34 -3.54
CA PRO A 105 10.42 -28.43 -3.80
C PRO A 105 9.75 -29.70 -4.38
N TRP A 106 8.45 -29.89 -4.10
CA TRP A 106 7.68 -31.05 -4.49
C TRP A 106 6.87 -30.85 -5.78
N ASP A 107 6.43 -29.61 -6.01
CA ASP A 107 5.62 -29.23 -7.16
C ASP A 107 6.00 -27.83 -7.64
N PRO A 108 7.02 -27.69 -8.51
CA PRO A 108 7.45 -26.41 -9.06
C PRO A 108 6.36 -25.75 -9.93
N GLU A 109 5.56 -26.54 -10.66
CA GLU A 109 4.54 -26.05 -11.59
C GLU A 109 3.36 -25.40 -10.86
N PHE A 110 3.11 -25.79 -9.60
CA PHE A 110 2.10 -25.17 -8.75
C PHE A 110 2.24 -23.66 -8.64
N PHE A 111 3.45 -23.09 -8.86
CA PHE A 111 3.74 -21.67 -8.73
C PHE A 111 3.88 -20.94 -10.07
N GLU A 112 3.70 -21.59 -11.22
CA GLU A 112 3.76 -20.89 -12.51
C GLU A 112 2.53 -19.99 -12.75
N GLU A 113 1.33 -20.49 -12.45
CA GLU A 113 0.10 -19.70 -12.52
C GLU A 113 0.01 -18.51 -11.52
N PRO A 114 0.51 -18.61 -10.28
CA PRO A 114 0.48 -17.50 -9.33
C PRO A 114 1.11 -16.20 -9.80
N VAL A 115 2.10 -16.24 -10.67
CA VAL A 115 2.74 -15.00 -11.20
C VAL A 115 1.74 -14.16 -12.00
N ALA A 116 0.93 -14.80 -12.85
CA ALA A 116 -0.14 -14.09 -13.58
C ALA A 116 -1.24 -13.57 -12.64
N SER A 117 -1.53 -14.31 -11.57
CA SER A 117 -2.47 -13.91 -10.53
C SER A 117 -1.96 -12.69 -9.76
N MET A 118 -0.66 -12.63 -9.44
CA MET A 118 -0.04 -11.46 -8.78
C MET A 118 -0.19 -10.18 -9.60
N ALA A 119 -0.02 -10.25 -10.92
CA ALA A 119 -0.23 -9.10 -11.79
C ALA A 119 -1.68 -8.59 -11.72
N ARG A 120 -2.67 -9.50 -11.67
CA ARG A 120 -4.09 -9.15 -11.52
C ARG A 120 -4.37 -8.53 -10.14
N PHE A 121 -3.74 -9.03 -9.08
CA PHE A 121 -3.87 -8.48 -7.73
C PHE A 121 -3.24 -7.09 -7.62
N ALA A 122 -2.07 -6.89 -8.24
CA ALA A 122 -1.44 -5.58 -8.34
C ALA A 122 -2.32 -4.59 -9.11
N LEU A 123 -2.94 -5.00 -10.22
CA LEU A 123 -3.89 -4.17 -10.95
C LEU A 123 -5.09 -3.77 -10.10
N THR A 124 -5.66 -4.71 -9.33
CA THR A 124 -6.79 -4.40 -8.43
C THR A 124 -6.37 -3.41 -7.35
N PHE A 125 -5.19 -3.61 -6.77
CA PHE A 125 -4.62 -2.70 -5.78
C PHE A 125 -4.48 -1.28 -6.37
N VAL A 126 -3.79 -1.16 -7.50
CA VAL A 126 -3.55 0.14 -8.15
C VAL A 126 -4.86 0.81 -8.56
N LEU A 127 -5.79 0.07 -9.15
CA LEU A 127 -7.10 0.60 -9.55
C LEU A 127 -7.85 1.20 -8.35
N GLY A 128 -7.85 0.51 -7.22
CA GLY A 128 -8.49 0.99 -5.99
C GLY A 128 -7.88 2.31 -5.50
N TRP A 129 -6.55 2.40 -5.44
CA TRP A 129 -5.85 3.60 -5.01
C TRP A 129 -6.00 4.77 -6.01
N VAL A 130 -6.02 4.49 -7.31
CA VAL A 130 -6.29 5.51 -8.34
C VAL A 130 -7.71 6.04 -8.22
N LEU A 131 -8.72 5.18 -8.08
CA LEU A 131 -10.11 5.61 -7.90
C LEU A 131 -10.28 6.44 -6.63
N LEU A 132 -9.66 6.02 -5.53
CA LEU A 132 -9.70 6.75 -4.27
C LEU A 132 -8.99 8.10 -4.40
N GLY A 133 -7.81 8.14 -5.03
CA GLY A 133 -7.06 9.36 -5.31
C GLY A 133 -7.85 10.35 -6.18
N VAL A 134 -8.54 9.85 -7.22
CA VAL A 134 -9.42 10.69 -8.07
C VAL A 134 -10.61 11.21 -7.27
N ALA A 135 -11.21 10.40 -6.39
CA ALA A 135 -12.29 10.85 -5.51
C ALA A 135 -11.81 11.96 -4.57
N MET A 136 -10.64 11.80 -3.95
CA MET A 136 -10.01 12.79 -3.07
C MET A 136 -9.68 14.09 -3.82
N PHE A 137 -9.15 13.97 -5.05
CA PHE A 137 -8.84 15.11 -5.90
C PHE A 137 -10.09 15.91 -6.27
N LYS A 138 -11.18 15.23 -6.67
CA LYS A 138 -12.46 15.87 -7.02
C LYS A 138 -13.15 16.50 -5.81
N ALA A 139 -13.08 15.84 -4.67
CA ALA A 139 -13.70 16.32 -3.45
C ALA A 139 -12.94 17.50 -2.79
N GLY A 140 -11.68 17.72 -3.19
CA GLY A 140 -10.83 18.79 -2.66
C GLY A 140 -10.48 18.63 -1.17
N VAL A 141 -10.58 17.41 -0.64
CA VAL A 141 -10.41 17.14 0.79
C VAL A 141 -8.95 17.22 1.20
N TYR A 142 -8.07 16.72 0.34
CA TYR A 142 -6.63 16.88 0.48
C TYR A 142 -6.10 17.88 -0.54
N SER A 143 -4.87 18.35 -0.33
CA SER A 143 -4.24 19.20 -1.34
C SER A 143 -4.26 18.47 -2.70
N ARG A 144 -4.52 19.21 -3.78
CA ARG A 144 -4.55 18.66 -5.13
C ARG A 144 -3.24 17.94 -5.47
N THR A 145 -2.12 18.47 -4.97
CA THR A 145 -0.80 17.87 -5.14
C THR A 145 -0.72 16.49 -4.48
N ALA A 146 -1.18 16.33 -3.24
CA ALA A 146 -1.13 15.05 -2.53
C ALA A 146 -1.99 14.00 -3.23
N SER A 147 -3.20 14.38 -3.68
CA SER A 147 -4.09 13.47 -4.41
C SER A 147 -3.52 13.07 -5.78
N ALA A 148 -2.92 14.02 -6.51
CA ALA A 148 -2.27 13.75 -7.80
C ALA A 148 -1.04 12.85 -7.64
N LEU A 149 -0.21 13.09 -6.62
CA LEU A 149 0.94 12.24 -6.31
C LEU A 149 0.53 10.84 -5.86
N LEU A 150 -0.58 10.69 -5.14
CA LEU A 150 -1.13 9.39 -4.78
C LEU A 150 -1.52 8.58 -6.02
N ILE A 151 -2.21 9.22 -6.98
CA ILE A 151 -2.58 8.61 -8.27
C ILE A 151 -1.32 8.22 -9.04
N LEU A 152 -0.38 9.15 -9.18
CA LEU A 152 0.86 8.93 -9.92
C LEU A 152 1.69 7.81 -9.28
N GLY A 153 1.85 7.84 -7.95
CA GLY A 153 2.56 6.81 -7.20
C GLY A 153 1.93 5.43 -7.36
N ALA A 154 0.59 5.36 -7.32
CA ALA A 154 -0.12 4.11 -7.56
C ALA A 154 0.09 3.59 -8.99
N LEU A 155 0.06 4.46 -10.01
CA LEU A 155 0.29 4.06 -11.41
C LEU A 155 1.74 3.58 -11.65
N ILE A 156 2.72 4.22 -11.02
CA ILE A 156 4.13 3.84 -11.15
C ILE A 156 4.39 2.43 -10.58
N LEU A 157 3.60 1.97 -9.61
CA LEU A 157 3.68 0.58 -9.10
C LEU A 157 3.49 -0.49 -10.18
N LEU A 158 2.84 -0.15 -11.30
CA LEU A 158 2.68 -1.08 -12.44
C LEU A 158 3.96 -1.23 -13.27
N LEU A 159 4.91 -0.33 -13.10
CA LEU A 159 6.16 -0.39 -13.85
C LEU A 159 7.12 -1.37 -13.14
N PRO A 160 7.76 -2.30 -13.86
CA PRO A 160 8.71 -3.24 -13.28
C PRO A 160 10.07 -2.57 -13.02
N LEU A 161 10.05 -1.41 -12.36
CA LEU A 161 11.24 -0.63 -12.04
C LEU A 161 11.65 -0.89 -10.60
N PRO A 162 12.96 -0.94 -10.31
CA PRO A 162 13.43 -0.92 -8.93
C PRO A 162 12.97 0.41 -8.28
N LEU A 163 12.51 0.32 -7.03
CA LEU A 163 12.02 1.47 -6.26
C LEU A 163 10.72 2.12 -6.82
N SER A 164 9.95 1.41 -7.64
CA SER A 164 8.67 1.93 -8.18
C SER A 164 7.67 2.30 -7.08
N SER A 165 7.74 1.66 -5.91
CA SER A 165 6.87 1.90 -4.76
C SER A 165 7.27 3.11 -3.92
N VAL A 166 8.48 3.67 -4.07
CA VAL A 166 8.97 4.78 -3.23
C VAL A 166 8.09 6.01 -3.32
N ILE A 167 7.62 6.39 -4.51
CA ILE A 167 6.75 7.57 -4.66
C ILE A 167 5.44 7.34 -3.91
N PHE A 168 4.82 6.18 -4.08
CA PHE A 168 3.60 5.82 -3.37
C PHE A 168 3.83 5.79 -1.86
N ALA A 169 4.95 5.20 -1.42
CA ALA A 169 5.34 5.09 -0.02
C ALA A 169 5.52 6.47 0.66
N VAL A 170 6.24 7.38 -0.03
CA VAL A 170 6.46 8.75 0.48
C VAL A 170 5.14 9.51 0.61
N VAL A 171 4.27 9.40 -0.40
CA VAL A 171 2.96 10.07 -0.36
C VAL A 171 2.08 9.48 0.75
N LEU A 172 2.08 8.16 0.90
CA LEU A 172 1.34 7.48 1.95
C LEU A 172 1.84 7.90 3.34
N ALA A 173 3.17 7.96 3.53
CA ALA A 173 3.77 8.44 4.77
C ALA A 173 3.42 9.91 5.03
N TRP A 174 3.49 10.77 4.02
CA TRP A 174 3.15 12.19 4.16
C TRP A 174 1.69 12.40 4.56
N LEU A 175 0.75 11.75 3.86
CA LEU A 175 -0.67 11.80 4.20
C LEU A 175 -0.95 11.24 5.60
N GLY A 176 -0.28 10.14 5.94
CA GLY A 176 -0.37 9.54 7.28
C GLY A 176 0.13 10.47 8.38
N TYR A 177 1.29 11.08 8.17
CA TYR A 177 1.86 12.05 9.11
C TYR A 177 0.96 13.26 9.33
N ALA A 178 0.40 13.79 8.26
CA ALA A 178 -0.49 14.93 8.32
C ALA A 178 -1.79 14.63 9.09
N LEU A 179 -2.37 13.44 8.88
CA LEU A 179 -3.53 12.97 9.66
C LEU A 179 -3.18 12.73 11.13
N PHE A 180 -2.00 12.17 11.40
CA PHE A 180 -1.56 11.89 12.76
C PHE A 180 -1.34 13.17 13.56
N THR A 181 -0.69 14.18 12.95
CA THR A 181 -0.40 15.46 13.60
C THR A 181 -1.59 16.41 13.66
N GLY A 182 -2.68 16.13 12.93
CA GLY A 182 -3.84 17.01 12.85
C GLY A 182 -3.51 18.37 12.23
N ARG A 183 -2.50 18.45 11.36
CA ARG A 183 -2.15 19.69 10.64
C ARG A 183 -3.29 20.06 9.70
N ASP A 184 -3.90 21.20 10.00
CA ASP A 184 -5.06 21.76 9.27
C ASP A 184 -4.79 22.13 7.80
N ASP A 185 -3.52 22.12 7.38
CA ASP A 185 -3.11 22.38 5.98
C ASP A 185 -3.73 21.40 4.97
N ILE A 186 -4.28 20.30 5.46
CA ILE A 186 -5.01 19.32 4.64
C ILE A 186 -6.53 19.53 4.73
N GLN A 187 -7.02 20.22 5.78
CA GLN A 187 -8.43 20.44 6.06
C GLN A 187 -8.97 21.80 5.59
N THR A 188 -8.21 22.58 4.84
CA THR A 188 -8.63 23.91 4.37
C THR A 188 -9.84 23.91 3.43
N ALA A 189 -10.41 22.76 3.13
CA ALA A 189 -11.63 22.62 2.33
C ALA A 189 -12.94 22.67 3.15
N TYR A 190 -12.86 22.86 4.48
CA TYR A 190 -14.05 22.84 5.35
C TYR A 190 -14.50 24.23 5.83
N ARG A 191 -13.98 25.31 5.27
CA ARG A 191 -14.49 26.68 5.53
C ARG A 191 -15.12 27.31 4.31
#